data_01aa48dc4b6037af5df8dc8da70d9e54
#
_entry.id   01aa48dc4b6037af5df8dc8da70d9e54
#
_cell.length_a   1.000
_cell.length_b   1.000
_cell.length_c   1.000
_cell.angle_alpha   90.00
_cell.angle_beta   90.00
_cell.angle_gamma   90.00
#
_symmetry.space_group_name_H-M   'P 1'
#
loop_
_entity.id
_entity.type
_entity.pdbx_description
1 polymer ?
#
loop_
_entity_poly.entity_id
_entity_poly.type
_entity_poly.pdbx_seq_one_letter_code
_entity_poly.pdbx_strand_id
1 'polypeptide(L)'
;MVEFKGYALTDPSAWSTFNLVNYQPKTFQEDDVELAITHCGVCGSDVHTLSQGWGTTGTLPLVVGHEIVGIATRVGANVKEFKVGQRVGVGAQIGSCMKCKRCKHGNENYCLDGMIDTYNSYYPDGVFAQGGYSTAIRAHQQFVFAIPDAIESKDAASMFCAGLTVYSPLRRNGAGPGKKVGVMGIGGLGHYAVLFAAAMGAEVYVFTHSESKLDDAKKMGATRADFYKPFIGELDILISTIDVFRPDRPLKTYMSMLDVHGKFINVGLPDSDNPLPQMHAFDLQPSGAFIGGSHIGSKDDCNAMLKLAAEKNVKPWIQELPMSRAKEAVENVKAGKVRYRYVLTQDIAPVA
;
A
#
# COMPACT_ATOMS: atom_id res chain seq x y z
N MET A 1 30.42 2.82 -1.65
CA MET A 1 29.39 2.39 -0.68
C MET A 1 28.29 3.44 -0.66
N VAL A 2 27.04 3.03 -0.67
CA VAL A 2 25.92 3.96 -0.59
C VAL A 2 25.87 4.56 0.81
N GLU A 3 25.67 5.87 0.91
CA GLU A 3 25.48 6.55 2.20
C GLU A 3 24.01 6.42 2.62
N PHE A 4 23.75 6.06 3.89
CA PHE A 4 22.41 5.94 4.44
C PHE A 4 21.99 7.24 5.13
N LYS A 5 21.23 8.04 4.41
CA LYS A 5 20.80 9.37 4.81
C LYS A 5 19.34 9.58 4.41
N GLY A 6 18.55 10.21 5.25
CA GLY A 6 17.12 10.37 4.96
C GLY A 6 16.47 11.55 5.66
N TYR A 7 15.30 11.94 5.18
CA TYR A 7 14.43 12.94 5.80
C TYR A 7 13.64 12.30 6.94
N ALA A 8 14.04 12.60 8.16
CA ALA A 8 13.52 12.00 9.39
C ALA A 8 12.65 12.96 10.19
N LEU A 9 11.59 12.43 10.79
CA LEU A 9 10.93 13.05 11.93
C LEU A 9 11.86 12.99 13.14
N THR A 10 12.13 14.15 13.76
CA THR A 10 12.95 14.27 14.98
C THR A 10 12.16 14.83 16.16
N ASP A 11 11.02 15.47 15.89
CA ASP A 11 10.11 16.03 16.89
C ASP A 11 8.65 15.69 16.52
N PRO A 12 7.97 14.81 17.29
CA PRO A 12 6.59 14.44 17.02
C PRO A 12 5.59 15.59 17.12
N SER A 13 5.91 16.67 17.85
CA SER A 13 5.05 17.86 17.93
C SER A 13 5.02 18.62 16.60
N ALA A 14 6.03 18.44 15.77
CA ALA A 14 6.16 19.01 14.42
C ALA A 14 6.06 17.91 13.34
N TRP A 15 5.03 17.09 13.40
CA TRP A 15 4.81 15.82 12.70
C TRP A 15 5.13 15.82 11.19
N SER A 16 5.04 16.95 10.52
CA SER A 16 5.34 17.09 9.07
C SER A 16 6.69 17.75 8.80
N THR A 17 7.49 18.05 9.84
CA THR A 17 8.80 18.69 9.68
C THR A 17 9.90 17.63 9.69
N PHE A 18 10.69 17.61 8.65
CA PHE A 18 11.77 16.64 8.44
C PHE A 18 13.14 17.30 8.54
N ASN A 19 14.07 16.58 9.17
CA ASN A 19 15.49 16.91 9.18
C ASN A 19 16.27 15.85 8.43
N LEU A 20 17.28 16.27 7.70
CA LEU A 20 18.16 15.34 7.01
C LEU A 20 19.16 14.73 8.01
N VAL A 21 19.11 13.41 8.20
CA VAL A 21 19.95 12.69 9.16
C VAL A 21 20.67 11.52 8.50
N ASN A 22 21.86 11.19 9.03
CA ASN A 22 22.52 9.91 8.75
C ASN A 22 21.98 8.86 9.71
N TYR A 23 21.83 7.61 9.27
CA TYR A 23 21.38 6.51 10.12
C TYR A 23 22.14 5.21 9.83
N GLN A 24 22.12 4.29 10.80
CA GLN A 24 22.70 2.97 10.65
C GLN A 24 21.68 2.05 9.95
N PRO A 25 22.06 1.43 8.84
CA PRO A 25 21.24 0.37 8.24
C PRO A 25 21.42 -0.93 9.02
N LYS A 26 20.48 -1.87 8.85
CA LYS A 26 20.67 -3.24 9.36
C LYS A 26 22.00 -3.84 8.87
N THR A 27 22.54 -4.81 9.61
CA THR A 27 23.70 -5.59 9.18
C THR A 27 23.37 -6.32 7.88
N PHE A 28 24.26 -6.18 6.87
CA PHE A 28 24.09 -6.85 5.58
C PHE A 28 24.28 -8.36 5.73
N GLN A 29 23.28 -9.13 5.26
CA GLN A 29 23.27 -10.59 5.28
C GLN A 29 23.43 -11.13 3.85
N GLU A 30 23.79 -12.43 3.74
CA GLU A 30 23.98 -13.08 2.43
C GLU A 30 22.68 -13.29 1.63
N ASP A 31 21.53 -13.08 2.26
CA ASP A 31 20.22 -13.09 1.62
C ASP A 31 19.66 -11.69 1.32
N ASP A 32 20.48 -10.64 1.50
CA ASP A 32 20.04 -9.26 1.33
C ASP A 32 20.35 -8.69 -0.05
N VAL A 33 19.51 -7.73 -0.43
CA VAL A 33 19.73 -6.78 -1.53
C VAL A 33 19.82 -5.38 -0.93
N GLU A 34 20.87 -4.64 -1.24
CA GLU A 34 21.00 -3.22 -0.95
C GLU A 34 20.62 -2.42 -2.18
N LEU A 35 19.77 -1.40 -2.00
CA LEU A 35 19.27 -0.56 -3.08
C LEU A 35 19.68 0.89 -2.87
N ALA A 36 20.11 1.56 -3.95
CA ALA A 36 20.07 3.02 -4.04
C ALA A 36 18.64 3.43 -4.45
N ILE A 37 17.96 4.19 -3.60
CA ILE A 37 16.56 4.59 -3.80
C ILE A 37 16.49 5.68 -4.87
N THR A 38 15.57 5.54 -5.81
CA THR A 38 15.27 6.53 -6.85
C THR A 38 13.93 7.21 -6.64
N HIS A 39 12.94 6.44 -6.15
CA HIS A 39 11.57 6.93 -5.94
C HIS A 39 11.00 6.32 -4.66
N CYS A 40 10.17 7.07 -3.98
CA CYS A 40 9.35 6.58 -2.87
C CYS A 40 7.96 7.19 -2.92
N GLY A 41 6.92 6.34 -2.96
CA GLY A 41 5.54 6.80 -2.86
C GLY A 41 5.21 7.31 -1.45
N VAL A 42 4.20 8.17 -1.37
CA VAL A 42 3.68 8.72 -0.11
C VAL A 42 2.34 8.06 0.21
N CYS A 43 2.29 7.38 1.35
CA CYS A 43 1.12 6.62 1.80
C CYS A 43 0.37 7.34 2.93
N GLY A 44 -0.92 7.03 3.09
CA GLY A 44 -1.68 7.39 4.29
C GLY A 44 -1.04 6.84 5.57
N SER A 45 -0.44 5.65 5.51
CA SER A 45 0.28 5.05 6.64
C SER A 45 1.44 5.92 7.13
N ASP A 46 2.18 6.58 6.21
CA ASP A 46 3.23 7.53 6.59
C ASP A 46 2.64 8.68 7.41
N VAL A 47 1.49 9.20 6.95
CA VAL A 47 0.79 10.30 7.63
C VAL A 47 0.26 9.88 8.99
N HIS A 48 -0.39 8.70 9.12
CA HIS A 48 -0.88 8.18 10.40
C HIS A 48 0.26 7.95 11.39
N THR A 49 1.40 7.41 10.93
CA THR A 49 2.58 7.21 11.78
C THR A 49 3.17 8.54 12.23
N LEU A 50 3.41 9.47 11.31
CA LEU A 50 3.99 10.78 11.62
C LEU A 50 3.10 11.60 12.57
N SER A 51 1.79 11.62 12.32
CA SER A 51 0.81 12.37 13.13
C SER A 51 0.30 11.61 14.36
N GLN A 52 0.86 10.44 14.66
CA GLN A 52 0.51 9.59 15.81
C GLN A 52 -0.96 9.09 15.81
N GLY A 53 -1.63 9.03 14.65
CA GLY A 53 -3.00 8.54 14.52
C GLY A 53 -3.13 7.05 14.89
N TRP A 54 -2.06 6.26 14.75
CA TRP A 54 -2.00 4.85 15.13
C TRP A 54 -1.28 4.59 16.45
N GLY A 55 -1.13 5.62 17.30
CA GLY A 55 -0.41 5.57 18.54
C GLY A 55 0.90 6.34 18.48
N THR A 56 1.64 6.33 19.59
CA THR A 56 2.88 7.10 19.71
C THR A 56 3.94 6.59 18.74
N THR A 57 4.64 7.52 18.09
CA THR A 57 5.85 7.21 17.32
C THR A 57 6.88 6.58 18.27
N GLY A 58 7.45 5.45 17.87
CA GLY A 58 8.39 4.71 18.70
C GLY A 58 9.75 5.42 18.85
N THR A 59 10.78 4.91 18.20
CA THR A 59 12.14 5.47 18.26
C THR A 59 12.31 6.63 17.27
N LEU A 60 13.05 7.65 17.68
CA LEU A 60 13.46 8.78 16.86
C LEU A 60 15.01 8.79 16.71
N PRO A 61 15.55 9.31 15.60
CA PRO A 61 14.87 9.86 14.42
C PRO A 61 14.17 8.76 13.61
N LEU A 62 13.01 9.07 13.00
CA LEU A 62 12.24 8.14 12.17
C LEU A 62 12.16 8.63 10.71
N VAL A 63 12.69 7.85 9.78
CA VAL A 63 12.48 8.01 8.34
C VAL A 63 11.31 7.10 7.93
N VAL A 64 10.24 7.69 7.41
CA VAL A 64 9.08 6.94 6.88
C VAL A 64 9.23 6.63 5.39
N GLY A 65 8.20 6.06 4.76
CA GLY A 65 8.17 5.68 3.36
C GLY A 65 8.37 4.17 3.16
N HIS A 66 7.41 3.52 2.51
CA HIS A 66 7.43 2.07 2.28
C HIS A 66 6.94 1.69 0.88
N GLU A 67 7.02 2.60 -0.06
CA GLU A 67 6.65 2.42 -1.46
C GLU A 67 7.88 2.71 -2.33
N ILE A 68 8.88 1.84 -2.27
CA ILE A 68 10.25 2.12 -2.68
C ILE A 68 10.57 1.52 -4.03
N VAL A 69 11.19 2.31 -4.89
CA VAL A 69 11.86 1.86 -6.11
C VAL A 69 13.32 2.31 -6.05
N GLY A 70 14.21 1.42 -6.45
CA GLY A 70 15.65 1.70 -6.50
C GLY A 70 16.40 0.80 -7.46
N ILE A 71 17.70 1.02 -7.48
CA ILE A 71 18.66 0.20 -8.24
C ILE A 71 19.46 -0.64 -7.24
N ALA A 72 19.52 -1.95 -7.44
CA ALA A 72 20.33 -2.84 -6.61
C ALA A 72 21.81 -2.50 -6.74
N THR A 73 22.47 -2.13 -5.64
CA THR A 73 23.88 -1.74 -5.58
C THR A 73 24.76 -2.85 -5.03
N ARG A 74 24.16 -3.74 -4.24
CA ARG A 74 24.82 -4.90 -3.66
C ARG A 74 23.82 -6.04 -3.48
N VAL A 75 24.25 -7.27 -3.77
CA VAL A 75 23.47 -8.49 -3.53
C VAL A 75 24.30 -9.49 -2.74
N GLY A 76 23.69 -10.21 -1.80
CA GLY A 76 24.35 -11.25 -1.02
C GLY A 76 24.56 -12.53 -1.83
N ALA A 77 25.44 -13.40 -1.36
CA ALA A 77 25.82 -14.62 -2.10
C ALA A 77 24.67 -15.62 -2.28
N ASN A 78 23.69 -15.61 -1.41
CA ASN A 78 22.50 -16.47 -1.49
C ASN A 78 21.42 -15.90 -2.42
N VAL A 79 21.49 -14.64 -2.82
CA VAL A 79 20.51 -14.00 -3.70
C VAL A 79 20.67 -14.54 -5.12
N LYS A 80 19.61 -15.15 -5.65
CA LYS A 80 19.59 -15.75 -7.00
C LYS A 80 18.68 -15.01 -7.98
N GLU A 81 17.69 -14.27 -7.46
CA GLU A 81 16.65 -13.62 -8.27
C GLU A 81 17.08 -12.23 -8.78
N PHE A 82 18.11 -11.62 -8.15
CA PHE A 82 18.49 -10.23 -8.42
C PHE A 82 19.98 -10.09 -8.72
N LYS A 83 20.32 -9.04 -9.45
CA LYS A 83 21.71 -8.67 -9.77
C LYS A 83 21.94 -7.18 -9.56
N VAL A 84 23.19 -6.81 -9.32
CA VAL A 84 23.60 -5.40 -9.26
C VAL A 84 23.24 -4.68 -10.56
N GLY A 85 22.76 -3.45 -10.45
CA GLY A 85 22.26 -2.64 -11.55
C GLY A 85 20.79 -2.92 -11.93
N GLN A 86 20.13 -3.92 -11.34
CA GLN A 86 18.74 -4.23 -11.60
C GLN A 86 17.83 -3.25 -10.88
N ARG A 87 16.76 -2.80 -11.57
CA ARG A 87 15.69 -2.01 -11.01
C ARG A 87 14.74 -2.91 -10.21
N VAL A 88 14.55 -2.58 -8.93
CA VAL A 88 13.77 -3.37 -7.98
C VAL A 88 12.95 -2.48 -7.06
N GLY A 89 11.95 -3.08 -6.40
CA GLY A 89 11.12 -2.39 -5.43
C GLY A 89 11.07 -3.09 -4.08
N VAL A 90 10.69 -2.33 -3.05
CA VAL A 90 10.43 -2.81 -1.68
C VAL A 90 9.12 -2.18 -1.20
N GLY A 91 8.27 -2.99 -0.59
CA GLY A 91 6.95 -2.58 -0.09
C GLY A 91 6.92 -2.29 1.40
N ALA A 92 5.72 -2.37 1.98
CA ALA A 92 5.47 -2.05 3.38
C ALA A 92 6.06 -3.07 4.36
N GLN A 93 6.29 -4.30 3.93
CA GLN A 93 6.92 -5.35 4.71
C GLN A 93 8.36 -5.59 4.25
N ILE A 94 9.30 -5.67 5.21
CA ILE A 94 10.72 -5.90 4.92
C ILE A 94 11.28 -7.17 5.61
N GLY A 95 10.46 -7.83 6.43
CA GLY A 95 10.87 -9.06 7.10
C GLY A 95 9.71 -9.88 7.65
N SER A 96 10.00 -11.14 7.97
CA SER A 96 9.15 -12.09 8.69
C SER A 96 10.02 -13.19 9.29
N CYS A 97 9.42 -14.11 10.07
CA CYS A 97 10.18 -15.23 10.64
C CYS A 97 10.63 -16.29 9.61
N MET A 98 10.10 -16.30 8.41
CA MET A 98 10.37 -17.21 7.29
C MET A 98 10.13 -18.71 7.57
N LYS A 99 9.85 -19.12 8.83
CA LYS A 99 9.80 -20.51 9.29
C LYS A 99 8.42 -21.01 9.75
N CYS A 100 7.50 -20.11 10.13
CA CYS A 100 6.15 -20.49 10.54
C CYS A 100 5.32 -21.05 9.37
N LYS A 101 4.23 -21.73 9.68
CA LYS A 101 3.35 -22.33 8.68
C LYS A 101 2.84 -21.31 7.64
N ARG A 102 2.56 -20.07 8.06
CA ARG A 102 2.05 -19.03 7.16
C ARG A 102 3.13 -18.59 6.17
N CYS A 103 4.35 -18.31 6.64
CA CYS A 103 5.47 -17.97 5.77
C CYS A 103 5.78 -19.08 4.76
N LYS A 104 5.82 -20.34 5.21
CA LYS A 104 6.09 -21.51 4.35
C LYS A 104 5.02 -21.76 3.27
N HIS A 105 3.81 -21.20 3.42
CA HIS A 105 2.72 -21.32 2.46
C HIS A 105 2.47 -20.01 1.68
N GLY A 106 3.46 -19.12 1.60
CA GLY A 106 3.35 -17.88 0.83
C GLY A 106 2.33 -16.88 1.41
N ASN A 107 2.25 -16.83 2.75
CA ASN A 107 1.44 -15.87 3.49
C ASN A 107 2.30 -15.16 4.55
N GLU A 108 3.48 -14.74 4.15
CA GLU A 108 4.46 -14.06 5.01
C GLU A 108 3.96 -12.72 5.55
N ASN A 109 3.02 -12.08 4.84
CA ASN A 109 2.30 -10.89 5.28
C ASN A 109 1.37 -11.13 6.49
N TYR A 110 1.10 -12.39 6.81
CA TYR A 110 0.37 -12.84 7.99
C TYR A 110 1.26 -13.66 8.93
N CYS A 111 2.57 -13.39 9.00
CA CYS A 111 3.51 -14.13 9.84
C CYS A 111 3.02 -14.28 11.28
N LEU A 112 3.12 -15.50 11.87
CA LEU A 112 2.68 -15.76 13.24
C LEU A 112 3.55 -15.07 14.31
N ASP A 113 4.82 -14.86 13.99
CA ASP A 113 5.77 -14.19 14.88
C ASP A 113 5.80 -12.65 14.64
N GLY A 114 4.82 -12.15 13.87
CA GLY A 114 4.76 -10.76 13.41
C GLY A 114 5.56 -10.53 12.12
N MET A 115 5.13 -9.56 11.35
CA MET A 115 5.92 -9.04 10.23
C MET A 115 6.85 -7.93 10.73
N ILE A 116 7.90 -7.66 9.98
CA ILE A 116 8.77 -6.50 10.18
C ILE A 116 8.37 -5.47 9.14
N ASP A 117 7.89 -4.31 9.61
CA ASP A 117 7.55 -3.18 8.76
C ASP A 117 8.81 -2.51 8.22
N THR A 118 8.70 -1.90 7.05
CA THR A 118 9.83 -1.24 6.37
C THR A 118 10.39 -0.06 7.16
N TYR A 119 9.57 0.53 8.04
CA TYR A 119 10.00 1.53 9.02
C TYR A 119 9.24 1.35 10.35
N ASN A 120 9.68 2.06 11.39
CA ASN A 120 9.07 2.06 12.74
C ASN A 120 8.94 0.65 13.35
N SER A 121 9.89 -0.21 13.07
CA SER A 121 10.00 -1.55 13.65
C SER A 121 11.48 -1.90 13.88
N TYR A 122 11.77 -3.09 14.38
CA TYR A 122 13.14 -3.53 14.64
C TYR A 122 13.48 -4.77 13.82
N TYR A 123 14.68 -4.78 13.24
CA TYR A 123 15.28 -5.97 12.67
C TYR A 123 15.73 -6.95 13.76
N PRO A 124 15.97 -8.24 13.44
CA PRO A 124 16.47 -9.22 14.40
C PRO A 124 17.82 -8.88 15.04
N ASP A 125 18.62 -8.03 14.40
CA ASP A 125 19.90 -7.53 14.92
C ASP A 125 19.74 -6.32 15.87
N GLY A 126 18.50 -5.93 16.18
CA GLY A 126 18.16 -4.81 17.07
C GLY A 126 18.24 -3.43 16.42
N VAL A 127 18.58 -3.34 15.12
CA VAL A 127 18.61 -2.06 14.41
C VAL A 127 17.18 -1.59 14.11
N PHE A 128 16.91 -0.31 14.36
CA PHE A 128 15.62 0.31 14.07
C PHE A 128 15.44 0.52 12.57
N ALA A 129 14.33 0.02 12.01
CA ALA A 129 14.06 0.08 10.58
C ALA A 129 13.68 1.50 10.14
N GLN A 130 14.36 1.96 9.10
CA GLN A 130 14.19 3.26 8.47
C GLN A 130 13.67 3.10 7.04
N GLY A 131 12.74 3.98 6.65
CA GLY A 131 12.00 3.87 5.40
C GLY A 131 12.65 4.56 4.19
N GLY A 132 11.83 4.73 3.17
CA GLY A 132 12.26 5.12 1.83
C GLY A 132 12.40 6.63 1.56
N TYR A 133 12.09 7.51 2.52
CA TYR A 133 12.44 8.93 2.34
C TYR A 133 13.94 9.13 2.58
N SER A 134 14.73 8.30 1.91
CA SER A 134 16.16 8.17 2.14
C SER A 134 16.91 7.79 0.86
N THR A 135 18.23 7.75 0.95
CA THR A 135 19.15 7.43 -0.16
C THR A 135 19.21 5.94 -0.47
N ALA A 136 19.06 5.07 0.53
CA ALA A 136 19.25 3.63 0.37
C ALA A 136 18.49 2.80 1.41
N ILE A 137 18.29 1.51 1.10
CA ILE A 137 17.69 0.53 1.99
C ILE A 137 18.32 -0.85 1.78
N ARG A 138 18.33 -1.69 2.82
CA ARG A 138 18.69 -3.12 2.76
C ARG A 138 17.47 -3.96 3.07
N ALA A 139 17.14 -4.91 2.19
CA ALA A 139 16.01 -5.80 2.34
C ALA A 139 16.39 -7.24 2.05
N HIS A 140 15.81 -8.19 2.79
CA HIS A 140 15.90 -9.61 2.46
C HIS A 140 15.24 -9.87 1.09
N GLN A 141 15.86 -10.71 0.23
CA GLN A 141 15.39 -10.99 -1.13
C GLN A 141 13.91 -11.40 -1.22
N GLN A 142 13.32 -11.95 -0.16
CA GLN A 142 11.88 -12.30 -0.11
C GLN A 142 10.98 -11.06 -0.24
N PHE A 143 11.43 -9.89 0.22
CA PHE A 143 10.69 -8.63 0.24
C PHE A 143 11.19 -7.64 -0.81
N VAL A 144 11.98 -8.12 -1.77
CA VAL A 144 12.41 -7.39 -2.95
C VAL A 144 11.68 -7.91 -4.18
N PHE A 145 11.30 -7.02 -5.08
CA PHE A 145 10.48 -7.33 -6.25
C PHE A 145 11.12 -6.81 -7.53
N ALA A 146 11.23 -7.66 -8.56
CA ALA A 146 11.68 -7.24 -9.88
C ALA A 146 10.58 -6.41 -10.56
N ILE A 147 10.95 -5.25 -11.08
CA ILE A 147 10.00 -4.37 -11.77
C ILE A 147 10.09 -4.67 -13.28
N PRO A 148 8.99 -5.06 -13.93
CA PRO A 148 8.96 -5.22 -15.39
C PRO A 148 9.34 -3.93 -16.12
N ASP A 149 10.07 -4.04 -17.23
CA ASP A 149 10.55 -2.88 -18.00
C ASP A 149 9.41 -1.99 -18.53
N ALA A 150 8.25 -2.58 -18.78
CA ALA A 150 7.05 -1.88 -19.22
C ALA A 150 6.42 -0.94 -18.16
N ILE A 151 6.84 -1.03 -16.89
CA ILE A 151 6.34 -0.18 -15.81
C ILE A 151 7.41 0.86 -15.47
N GLU A 152 7.07 2.14 -15.57
CA GLU A 152 7.97 3.23 -15.16
C GLU A 152 8.22 3.19 -13.63
N SER A 153 9.38 3.68 -13.18
CA SER A 153 9.74 3.66 -11.75
C SER A 153 8.74 4.42 -10.87
N LYS A 154 8.28 5.59 -11.34
CA LYS A 154 7.27 6.38 -10.64
C LYS A 154 5.93 5.63 -10.50
N ASP A 155 5.52 4.89 -11.56
CA ASP A 155 4.27 4.13 -11.55
C ASP A 155 4.37 2.89 -10.65
N ALA A 156 5.54 2.24 -10.60
CA ALA A 156 5.78 1.08 -9.76
C ALA A 156 5.79 1.41 -8.26
N ALA A 157 6.29 2.58 -7.86
CA ALA A 157 6.55 2.91 -6.45
C ALA A 157 5.33 2.65 -5.56
N SER A 158 4.20 3.29 -5.82
CA SER A 158 3.00 3.13 -5.01
C SER A 158 2.26 1.80 -5.22
N MET A 159 2.65 0.97 -6.21
CA MET A 159 2.12 -0.38 -6.38
C MET A 159 2.54 -1.31 -5.23
N PHE A 160 3.73 -1.11 -4.63
CA PHE A 160 4.26 -1.98 -3.57
C PHE A 160 3.52 -1.87 -2.23
N CYS A 161 2.68 -0.86 -2.04
CA CYS A 161 1.77 -0.76 -0.90
C CYS A 161 0.32 -0.62 -1.39
N ALA A 162 -0.06 0.56 -1.90
CA ALA A 162 -1.45 0.86 -2.24
C ALA A 162 -2.01 -0.09 -3.32
N GLY A 163 -1.21 -0.40 -4.35
CA GLY A 163 -1.59 -1.35 -5.40
C GLY A 163 -1.79 -2.75 -4.84
N LEU A 164 -0.78 -3.26 -4.11
CA LEU A 164 -0.79 -4.62 -3.56
C LEU A 164 -1.89 -4.82 -2.52
N THR A 165 -2.16 -3.81 -1.68
CA THR A 165 -3.20 -3.86 -0.64
C THR A 165 -4.60 -4.10 -1.20
N VAL A 166 -4.90 -3.60 -2.39
CA VAL A 166 -6.19 -3.83 -3.04
C VAL A 166 -6.17 -5.00 -4.03
N TYR A 167 -5.02 -5.25 -4.68
CA TYR A 167 -4.87 -6.35 -5.63
C TYR A 167 -4.98 -7.72 -4.96
N SER A 168 -4.28 -7.92 -3.84
CA SER A 168 -4.27 -9.20 -3.11
C SER A 168 -5.68 -9.67 -2.74
N PRO A 169 -6.53 -8.88 -2.06
CA PRO A 169 -7.89 -9.31 -1.77
C PRO A 169 -8.77 -9.47 -3.01
N LEU A 170 -8.62 -8.66 -4.05
CA LEU A 170 -9.33 -8.85 -5.32
C LEU A 170 -9.00 -10.23 -5.93
N ARG A 171 -7.70 -10.54 -6.08
CA ARG A 171 -7.22 -11.82 -6.61
C ARG A 171 -7.70 -13.00 -5.78
N ARG A 172 -7.51 -12.94 -4.45
CA ARG A 172 -7.84 -14.02 -3.52
C ARG A 172 -9.33 -14.29 -3.39
N ASN A 173 -10.17 -13.33 -3.73
CA ASN A 173 -11.61 -13.46 -3.72
C ASN A 173 -12.24 -13.64 -5.10
N GLY A 174 -11.41 -13.85 -6.14
CA GLY A 174 -11.85 -14.23 -7.47
C GLY A 174 -12.47 -13.09 -8.28
N ALA A 175 -12.00 -11.85 -8.09
CA ALA A 175 -12.36 -10.75 -8.99
C ALA A 175 -11.93 -11.07 -10.42
N GLY A 176 -12.82 -10.84 -11.40
CA GLY A 176 -12.58 -11.17 -12.79
C GLY A 176 -13.86 -11.12 -13.64
N PRO A 177 -13.84 -11.70 -14.86
CA PRO A 177 -15.00 -11.70 -15.74
C PRO A 177 -16.26 -12.30 -15.08
N GLY A 178 -17.39 -11.62 -15.23
CA GLY A 178 -18.67 -12.01 -14.63
C GLY A 178 -18.80 -11.69 -13.14
N LYS A 179 -17.83 -11.00 -12.53
CA LYS A 179 -17.89 -10.53 -11.15
C LYS A 179 -18.16 -9.05 -11.07
N LYS A 180 -19.04 -8.66 -10.16
CA LYS A 180 -19.34 -7.27 -9.84
C LYS A 180 -18.56 -6.85 -8.59
N VAL A 181 -17.66 -5.90 -8.76
CA VAL A 181 -16.78 -5.39 -7.70
C VAL A 181 -17.16 -3.97 -7.35
N GLY A 182 -17.60 -3.76 -6.12
CA GLY A 182 -17.80 -2.43 -5.55
C GLY A 182 -16.52 -1.88 -4.92
N VAL A 183 -16.26 -0.58 -5.11
CA VAL A 183 -15.15 0.15 -4.49
C VAL A 183 -15.72 1.32 -3.71
N MET A 184 -15.50 1.32 -2.38
CA MET A 184 -15.91 2.41 -1.49
C MET A 184 -14.76 3.39 -1.32
N GLY A 185 -15.00 4.64 -1.76
CA GLY A 185 -14.02 5.72 -1.71
C GLY A 185 -13.03 5.67 -2.89
N ILE A 186 -12.70 6.86 -3.42
CA ILE A 186 -11.63 7.04 -4.39
C ILE A 186 -10.58 7.96 -3.80
N GLY A 187 -9.59 7.35 -3.19
CA GLY A 187 -8.38 7.95 -2.69
C GLY A 187 -7.17 7.18 -3.21
N GLY A 188 -6.08 7.23 -2.47
CA GLY A 188 -4.83 6.53 -2.82
C GLY A 188 -4.98 5.02 -3.00
N LEU A 189 -5.82 4.34 -2.22
CA LEU A 189 -6.15 2.92 -2.37
C LEU A 189 -7.24 2.70 -3.42
N GLY A 190 -8.33 3.49 -3.33
CA GLY A 190 -9.52 3.25 -4.15
C GLY A 190 -9.27 3.39 -5.65
N HIS A 191 -8.40 4.33 -6.08
CA HIS A 191 -8.08 4.45 -7.50
C HIS A 191 -7.39 3.18 -8.03
N TYR A 192 -6.48 2.56 -7.24
CA TYR A 192 -5.88 1.28 -7.59
C TYR A 192 -6.91 0.14 -7.60
N ALA A 193 -7.86 0.14 -6.65
CA ALA A 193 -8.92 -0.87 -6.62
C ALA A 193 -9.75 -0.84 -7.91
N VAL A 194 -10.09 0.35 -8.41
CA VAL A 194 -10.77 0.51 -9.71
C VAL A 194 -9.90 0.02 -10.87
N LEU A 195 -8.66 0.48 -10.95
CA LEU A 195 -7.74 0.12 -12.02
C LEU A 195 -7.49 -1.38 -12.09
N PHE A 196 -7.22 -2.03 -10.96
CA PHE A 196 -6.94 -3.47 -10.94
C PHE A 196 -8.19 -4.32 -11.13
N ALA A 197 -9.33 -3.97 -10.54
CA ALA A 197 -10.57 -4.72 -10.78
C ALA A 197 -10.98 -4.67 -12.25
N ALA A 198 -10.87 -3.50 -12.90
CA ALA A 198 -11.11 -3.35 -14.33
C ALA A 198 -10.09 -4.15 -15.16
N ALA A 199 -8.80 -4.11 -14.82
CA ALA A 199 -7.75 -4.88 -15.51
C ALA A 199 -7.94 -6.39 -15.37
N MET A 200 -8.53 -6.87 -14.28
CA MET A 200 -8.94 -8.26 -14.07
C MET A 200 -10.18 -8.65 -14.89
N GLY A 201 -10.90 -7.68 -15.47
CA GLY A 201 -12.10 -7.92 -16.26
C GLY A 201 -13.41 -7.96 -15.48
N ALA A 202 -13.42 -7.46 -14.25
CA ALA A 202 -14.64 -7.32 -13.45
C ALA A 202 -15.50 -6.13 -13.90
N GLU A 203 -16.80 -6.18 -13.63
CA GLU A 203 -17.66 -5.00 -13.66
C GLU A 203 -17.44 -4.18 -12.40
N VAL A 204 -16.99 -2.92 -12.55
CA VAL A 204 -16.54 -2.10 -11.42
C VAL A 204 -17.56 -1.01 -11.10
N TYR A 205 -18.03 -1.02 -9.86
CA TYR A 205 -19.00 -0.06 -9.30
C TYR A 205 -18.31 0.80 -8.24
N VAL A 206 -18.34 2.11 -8.41
CA VAL A 206 -17.63 3.03 -7.52
C VAL A 206 -18.60 3.86 -6.71
N PHE A 207 -18.37 3.94 -5.41
CA PHE A 207 -19.17 4.74 -4.47
C PHE A 207 -18.29 5.86 -3.89
N THR A 208 -18.64 7.11 -4.20
CA THR A 208 -17.89 8.29 -3.72
C THR A 208 -18.87 9.36 -3.22
N HIS A 209 -18.40 10.24 -2.34
CA HIS A 209 -19.13 11.43 -1.89
C HIS A 209 -18.72 12.70 -2.66
N SER A 210 -17.78 12.57 -3.61
CA SER A 210 -17.21 13.70 -4.35
C SER A 210 -17.62 13.62 -5.82
N GLU A 211 -18.45 14.57 -6.27
CA GLU A 211 -18.88 14.67 -7.67
C GLU A 211 -17.70 14.75 -8.63
N SER A 212 -16.66 15.53 -8.26
CA SER A 212 -15.46 15.70 -9.08
C SER A 212 -14.66 14.41 -9.31
N LYS A 213 -14.96 13.33 -8.57
CA LYS A 213 -14.29 12.03 -8.71
C LYS A 213 -15.09 11.03 -9.55
N LEU A 214 -16.34 11.32 -9.92
CA LEU A 214 -17.16 10.40 -10.72
C LEU A 214 -16.57 10.20 -12.13
N ASP A 215 -16.16 11.28 -12.77
CA ASP A 215 -15.53 11.22 -14.09
C ASP A 215 -14.14 10.56 -14.05
N ASP A 216 -13.39 10.79 -12.97
CA ASP A 216 -12.10 10.12 -12.75
C ASP A 216 -12.30 8.61 -12.66
N ALA A 217 -13.29 8.14 -11.91
CA ALA A 217 -13.62 6.72 -11.78
C ALA A 217 -13.91 6.07 -13.14
N LYS A 218 -14.72 6.73 -13.98
CA LYS A 218 -15.04 6.25 -15.33
C LYS A 218 -13.79 6.14 -16.20
N LYS A 219 -12.91 7.15 -16.15
CA LYS A 219 -11.63 7.14 -16.90
C LYS A 219 -10.69 6.03 -16.42
N MET A 220 -10.79 5.61 -15.17
CA MET A 220 -10.04 4.48 -14.59
C MET A 220 -10.63 3.13 -14.96
N GLY A 221 -11.78 3.06 -15.60
CA GLY A 221 -12.42 1.82 -16.04
C GLY A 221 -13.63 1.39 -15.20
N ALA A 222 -14.18 2.26 -14.35
CA ALA A 222 -15.42 1.96 -13.66
C ALA A 222 -16.57 1.81 -14.66
N THR A 223 -17.32 0.72 -14.56
CA THR A 223 -18.55 0.48 -15.32
C THR A 223 -19.62 1.48 -14.89
N ARG A 224 -19.68 1.77 -13.58
CA ARG A 224 -20.61 2.74 -13.01
C ARG A 224 -19.96 3.46 -11.82
N ALA A 225 -20.19 4.76 -11.73
CA ALA A 225 -19.79 5.59 -10.59
C ALA A 225 -20.97 6.41 -10.12
N ASP A 226 -21.32 6.30 -8.85
CA ASP A 226 -22.49 6.95 -8.25
C ASP A 226 -22.18 7.50 -6.86
N PHE A 227 -23.07 8.43 -6.42
CA PHE A 227 -23.20 8.75 -5.01
C PHE A 227 -23.89 7.59 -4.32
N TYR A 228 -23.26 6.97 -3.36
CA TYR A 228 -23.77 5.97 -2.39
C TYR A 228 -25.28 5.66 -2.48
N LYS A 229 -25.80 5.36 -3.67
CA LYS A 229 -27.13 4.76 -3.81
C LYS A 229 -26.96 3.27 -3.62
N PRO A 230 -27.65 2.63 -2.68
CA PRO A 230 -27.51 1.21 -2.44
C PRO A 230 -27.93 0.43 -3.68
N PHE A 231 -27.04 -0.42 -4.16
CA PHE A 231 -27.29 -1.50 -5.11
C PHE A 231 -27.63 -2.74 -4.30
N ILE A 232 -28.86 -2.96 -4.01
CA ILE A 232 -29.28 -4.05 -3.13
C ILE A 232 -29.05 -5.39 -3.81
N GLY A 233 -28.23 -6.26 -3.18
CA GLY A 233 -28.06 -7.65 -3.59
C GLY A 233 -27.33 -7.86 -4.92
N GLU A 234 -26.42 -6.96 -5.31
CA GLU A 234 -25.81 -7.06 -6.66
C GLU A 234 -24.32 -7.37 -6.66
N LEU A 235 -23.59 -7.09 -5.58
CA LEU A 235 -22.13 -7.12 -5.59
C LEU A 235 -21.57 -8.44 -5.07
N ASP A 236 -20.65 -9.06 -5.82
CA ASP A 236 -19.89 -10.22 -5.36
C ASP A 236 -18.83 -9.83 -4.32
N ILE A 237 -18.16 -8.68 -4.55
CA ILE A 237 -17.10 -8.16 -3.70
C ILE A 237 -17.33 -6.67 -3.49
N LEU A 238 -17.19 -6.20 -2.26
CA LEU A 238 -17.18 -4.79 -1.92
C LEU A 238 -15.90 -4.48 -1.14
N ILE A 239 -14.97 -3.75 -1.79
CA ILE A 239 -13.74 -3.30 -1.15
C ILE A 239 -13.94 -1.92 -0.54
N SER A 240 -13.73 -1.83 0.78
CA SER A 240 -13.74 -0.57 1.53
C SER A 240 -12.31 -0.04 1.65
N THR A 241 -12.08 1.12 1.06
CA THR A 241 -10.81 1.86 1.17
C THR A 241 -10.97 3.15 1.98
N ILE A 242 -12.12 3.33 2.63
CA ILE A 242 -12.39 4.48 3.50
C ILE A 242 -11.84 4.22 4.90
N ASP A 243 -11.38 5.25 5.53
CA ASP A 243 -10.85 5.28 6.89
C ASP A 243 -11.87 5.78 7.92
N VAL A 244 -12.95 6.43 7.48
CA VAL A 244 -14.01 6.94 8.35
C VAL A 244 -15.38 6.47 7.87
N PHE A 245 -16.10 5.74 8.73
CA PHE A 245 -17.49 5.39 8.53
C PHE A 245 -18.39 6.46 9.11
N ARG A 246 -19.31 6.97 8.30
CA ARG A 246 -20.21 8.04 8.71
C ARG A 246 -21.45 7.47 9.40
N PRO A 247 -21.97 8.14 10.46
CA PRO A 247 -23.18 7.69 11.17
C PRO A 247 -24.43 7.60 10.27
N ASP A 248 -24.54 8.48 9.26
CA ASP A 248 -25.62 8.48 8.28
C ASP A 248 -25.56 7.33 7.26
N ARG A 249 -24.47 6.54 7.31
CA ARG A 249 -24.23 5.39 6.43
C ARG A 249 -23.68 4.22 7.24
N PRO A 250 -24.55 3.54 8.00
CA PRO A 250 -24.15 2.42 8.83
C PRO A 250 -23.65 1.24 7.96
N LEU A 251 -22.80 0.40 8.54
CA LEU A 251 -22.19 -0.74 7.84
C LEU A 251 -23.23 -1.66 7.20
N LYS A 252 -24.40 -1.84 7.82
CA LYS A 252 -25.53 -2.60 7.26
C LYS A 252 -25.96 -2.14 5.86
N THR A 253 -25.84 -0.84 5.55
CA THR A 253 -26.16 -0.30 4.23
C THR A 253 -25.22 -0.86 3.16
N TYR A 254 -23.95 -0.99 3.50
CA TYR A 254 -22.97 -1.59 2.58
C TYR A 254 -23.13 -3.10 2.49
N MET A 255 -23.46 -3.76 3.60
CA MET A 255 -23.71 -5.20 3.60
C MET A 255 -24.93 -5.56 2.74
N SER A 256 -25.98 -4.71 2.70
CA SER A 256 -27.15 -4.94 1.85
C SER A 256 -26.88 -4.85 0.34
N MET A 257 -25.72 -4.29 -0.07
CA MET A 257 -25.32 -4.23 -1.47
C MET A 257 -24.76 -5.57 -1.99
N LEU A 258 -24.36 -6.46 -1.08
CA LEU A 258 -23.76 -7.75 -1.40
C LEU A 258 -24.81 -8.77 -1.84
N ASP A 259 -24.50 -9.47 -2.93
CA ASP A 259 -25.26 -10.64 -3.36
C ASP A 259 -25.05 -11.82 -2.39
N VAL A 260 -25.72 -12.93 -2.63
CA VAL A 260 -25.59 -14.15 -1.83
C VAL A 260 -24.12 -14.58 -1.74
N HIS A 261 -23.65 -14.74 -0.49
CA HIS A 261 -22.25 -15.02 -0.15
C HIS A 261 -21.23 -13.96 -0.64
N GLY A 262 -21.71 -12.76 -0.93
CA GLY A 262 -20.87 -11.61 -1.26
C GLY A 262 -19.93 -11.24 -0.11
N LYS A 263 -18.83 -10.57 -0.41
CA LYS A 263 -17.74 -10.31 0.53
C LYS A 263 -17.49 -8.81 0.68
N PHE A 264 -17.65 -8.33 1.91
CA PHE A 264 -17.16 -7.01 2.30
C PHE A 264 -15.73 -7.14 2.83
N ILE A 265 -14.78 -6.45 2.20
CA ILE A 265 -13.37 -6.51 2.56
C ILE A 265 -12.87 -5.11 2.91
N ASN A 266 -12.53 -4.90 4.18
CA ASN A 266 -11.97 -3.64 4.63
C ASN A 266 -10.45 -3.63 4.49
N VAL A 267 -9.92 -2.61 3.82
CA VAL A 267 -8.49 -2.33 3.70
C VAL A 267 -8.14 -0.91 4.15
N GLY A 268 -9.14 -0.08 4.43
CA GLY A 268 -8.94 1.22 5.06
C GLY A 268 -8.61 1.05 6.54
N LEU A 269 -7.60 1.77 7.02
CA LEU A 269 -7.17 1.74 8.42
C LEU A 269 -7.34 3.13 9.02
N PRO A 270 -8.37 3.36 9.85
CA PRO A 270 -8.61 4.63 10.53
C PRO A 270 -7.59 4.88 11.64
N ASP A 271 -7.61 6.09 12.19
CA ASP A 271 -6.93 6.38 13.46
C ASP A 271 -7.49 5.48 14.58
N SER A 272 -6.69 5.21 15.60
CA SER A 272 -6.98 4.21 16.64
C SER A 272 -8.21 4.51 17.49
N ASP A 273 -8.68 5.76 17.49
CA ASP A 273 -9.90 6.22 18.18
C ASP A 273 -11.17 6.08 17.34
N ASN A 274 -11.07 5.60 16.11
CA ASN A 274 -12.19 5.48 15.16
C ASN A 274 -12.41 4.01 14.72
N PRO A 275 -12.98 3.16 15.58
CA PRO A 275 -13.21 1.74 15.28
C PRO A 275 -14.25 1.54 14.18
N LEU A 276 -14.28 0.34 13.60
CA LEU A 276 -15.35 -0.06 12.69
C LEU A 276 -16.73 0.05 13.39
N PRO A 277 -17.79 0.47 12.68
CA PRO A 277 -19.13 0.56 13.25
C PRO A 277 -19.60 -0.79 13.77
N GLN A 278 -20.42 -0.75 14.84
CA GLN A 278 -21.10 -1.94 15.34
C GLN A 278 -22.07 -2.48 14.28
N MET A 279 -22.19 -3.81 14.24
CA MET A 279 -23.05 -4.54 13.33
C MET A 279 -23.88 -5.57 14.10
N HIS A 280 -25.14 -5.74 13.73
CA HIS A 280 -26.00 -6.77 14.30
C HIS A 280 -25.86 -8.07 13.49
N ALA A 281 -25.94 -9.23 14.14
CA ALA A 281 -25.85 -10.53 13.46
C ALA A 281 -26.89 -10.68 12.32
N PHE A 282 -28.08 -10.10 12.49
CA PHE A 282 -29.11 -10.08 11.45
C PHE A 282 -28.74 -9.29 10.19
N ASP A 283 -27.73 -8.43 10.23
CA ASP A 283 -27.27 -7.70 9.03
C ASP A 283 -26.55 -8.61 8.02
N LEU A 284 -26.06 -9.78 8.46
CA LEU A 284 -25.39 -10.78 7.62
C LEU A 284 -26.35 -11.84 7.07
N GLN A 285 -27.46 -12.11 7.77
CA GLN A 285 -28.37 -13.20 7.46
C GLN A 285 -29.03 -13.11 6.07
N PRO A 286 -29.50 -11.93 5.59
CA PRO A 286 -30.30 -11.84 4.36
C PRO A 286 -29.57 -12.34 3.12
N SER A 287 -28.24 -12.20 3.05
CA SER A 287 -27.41 -12.64 1.91
C SER A 287 -26.39 -13.70 2.28
N GLY A 288 -26.25 -14.06 3.56
CA GLY A 288 -25.14 -14.92 4.00
C GLY A 288 -23.78 -14.30 3.72
N ALA A 289 -23.68 -12.98 3.74
CA ALA A 289 -22.49 -12.23 3.37
C ALA A 289 -21.34 -12.45 4.36
N PHE A 290 -20.12 -12.24 3.86
CA PHE A 290 -18.90 -12.30 4.66
C PHE A 290 -18.33 -10.91 4.89
N ILE A 291 -17.78 -10.67 6.07
CA ILE A 291 -16.99 -9.49 6.40
C ILE A 291 -15.58 -9.92 6.77
N GLY A 292 -14.59 -9.23 6.24
CA GLY A 292 -13.19 -9.53 6.51
C GLY A 292 -12.28 -8.37 6.23
N GLY A 293 -10.99 -8.57 6.52
CA GLY A 293 -9.92 -7.65 6.22
C GLY A 293 -8.87 -8.28 5.33
N SER A 294 -7.96 -7.45 4.82
CA SER A 294 -6.77 -7.89 4.12
C SER A 294 -5.59 -7.01 4.51
N HIS A 295 -4.40 -7.59 4.56
CA HIS A 295 -3.17 -6.90 4.93
C HIS A 295 -2.14 -7.05 3.82
N ILE A 296 -1.90 -5.98 3.06
CA ILE A 296 -0.94 -5.96 1.94
C ILE A 296 -1.16 -7.16 1.00
N GLY A 297 -0.11 -7.91 0.69
CA GLY A 297 -0.11 -9.17 -0.06
C GLY A 297 1.23 -9.88 0.08
N SER A 298 1.27 -11.14 -0.31
CA SER A 298 2.50 -11.95 -0.34
C SER A 298 3.39 -11.58 -1.53
N LYS A 299 4.62 -12.13 -1.57
CA LYS A 299 5.52 -12.02 -2.73
C LYS A 299 4.86 -12.51 -4.02
N ASP A 300 4.11 -13.62 -3.94
CA ASP A 300 3.36 -14.15 -5.09
C ASP A 300 2.27 -13.21 -5.57
N ASP A 301 1.51 -12.60 -4.64
CA ASP A 301 0.51 -11.59 -5.00
C ASP A 301 1.16 -10.36 -5.66
N CYS A 302 2.32 -9.90 -5.15
CA CYS A 302 3.04 -8.76 -5.71
C CYS A 302 3.55 -9.04 -7.13
N ASN A 303 4.18 -10.20 -7.34
CA ASN A 303 4.66 -10.59 -8.67
C ASN A 303 3.51 -10.74 -9.68
N ALA A 304 2.38 -11.31 -9.26
CA ALA A 304 1.19 -11.42 -10.09
C ALA A 304 0.58 -10.05 -10.41
N MET A 305 0.57 -9.12 -9.45
CA MET A 305 0.13 -7.74 -9.65
C MET A 305 0.99 -7.01 -10.69
N LEU A 306 2.31 -7.07 -10.52
CA LEU A 306 3.24 -6.41 -11.46
C LEU A 306 3.14 -6.98 -12.87
N LYS A 307 2.97 -8.30 -12.99
CA LYS A 307 2.73 -8.97 -14.28
C LYS A 307 1.44 -8.44 -14.92
N LEU A 308 0.32 -8.43 -14.20
CA LEU A 308 -0.95 -7.91 -14.71
C LEU A 308 -0.82 -6.44 -15.09
N ALA A 309 -0.17 -5.63 -14.25
CA ALA A 309 0.03 -4.21 -14.51
C ALA A 309 0.81 -3.95 -15.80
N ALA A 310 1.87 -4.74 -16.06
CA ALA A 310 2.63 -4.67 -17.31
C ALA A 310 1.81 -5.11 -18.53
N GLU A 311 1.10 -6.25 -18.43
CA GLU A 311 0.28 -6.81 -19.53
C GLU A 311 -0.91 -5.93 -19.90
N LYS A 312 -1.55 -5.30 -18.92
CA LYS A 312 -2.74 -4.46 -19.09
C LYS A 312 -2.47 -2.98 -19.13
N ASN A 313 -1.19 -2.57 -19.05
CA ASN A 313 -0.78 -1.17 -19.00
C ASN A 313 -1.51 -0.38 -17.89
N VAL A 314 -1.57 -0.95 -16.70
CA VAL A 314 -2.19 -0.29 -15.54
C VAL A 314 -1.32 0.88 -15.11
N LYS A 315 -1.83 2.09 -15.27
CA LYS A 315 -1.13 3.33 -14.92
C LYS A 315 -1.84 4.06 -13.79
N PRO A 316 -1.20 4.21 -12.63
CA PRO A 316 -1.74 5.04 -11.55
C PRO A 316 -1.67 6.53 -11.90
N TRP A 317 -2.49 7.33 -11.23
CA TRP A 317 -2.44 8.78 -11.38
C TRP A 317 -1.52 9.37 -10.32
N ILE A 318 -0.37 9.87 -10.78
CA ILE A 318 0.76 10.25 -9.93
C ILE A 318 1.10 11.73 -10.11
N GLN A 319 1.50 12.35 -9.00
CA GLN A 319 2.15 13.66 -8.96
C GLN A 319 3.56 13.46 -8.37
N GLU A 320 4.59 13.83 -9.13
CA GLU A 320 5.97 13.73 -8.68
C GLU A 320 6.40 15.01 -7.94
N LEU A 321 7.15 14.82 -6.85
CA LEU A 321 7.81 15.88 -6.09
C LEU A 321 9.23 15.44 -5.74
N PRO A 322 10.21 16.36 -5.67
CA PRO A 322 11.51 16.02 -5.10
C PRO A 322 11.35 15.61 -3.64
N MET A 323 12.20 14.71 -3.15
CA MET A 323 12.11 14.16 -1.78
C MET A 323 12.28 15.26 -0.71
N SER A 324 13.02 16.32 -1.01
CA SER A 324 13.11 17.53 -0.17
C SER A 324 11.76 18.21 0.11
N ARG A 325 10.72 17.93 -0.72
CA ARG A 325 9.35 18.41 -0.53
C ARG A 325 8.43 17.39 0.16
N ALA A 326 8.98 16.43 0.89
CA ALA A 326 8.21 15.42 1.63
C ALA A 326 7.17 16.04 2.57
N LYS A 327 7.49 17.17 3.23
CA LYS A 327 6.54 17.93 4.07
C LYS A 327 5.26 18.27 3.33
N GLU A 328 5.40 18.90 2.18
CA GLU A 328 4.25 19.28 1.34
C GLU A 328 3.42 18.07 0.93
N ALA A 329 4.09 16.97 0.55
CA ALA A 329 3.42 15.76 0.14
C ALA A 329 2.57 15.16 1.27
N VAL A 330 3.11 14.98 2.48
CA VAL A 330 2.37 14.40 3.61
C VAL A 330 1.23 15.31 4.09
N GLU A 331 1.43 16.63 4.09
CA GLU A 331 0.38 17.59 4.44
C GLU A 331 -0.77 17.57 3.42
N ASN A 332 -0.48 17.52 2.13
CA ASN A 332 -1.49 17.42 1.08
C ASN A 332 -2.23 16.07 1.08
N VAL A 333 -1.55 14.97 1.41
CA VAL A 333 -2.20 13.65 1.59
C VAL A 333 -3.17 13.72 2.77
N LYS A 334 -2.75 14.26 3.93
CA LYS A 334 -3.62 14.44 5.10
C LYS A 334 -4.84 15.33 4.79
N ALA A 335 -4.65 16.36 3.98
CA ALA A 335 -5.72 17.27 3.56
C ALA A 335 -6.60 16.72 2.42
N GLY A 336 -6.34 15.51 1.90
CA GLY A 336 -7.09 14.90 0.81
C GLY A 336 -6.99 15.62 -0.54
N LYS A 337 -5.94 16.42 -0.74
CA LYS A 337 -5.76 17.28 -1.94
C LYS A 337 -5.11 16.57 -3.12
N VAL A 338 -4.50 15.38 -2.91
CA VAL A 338 -3.79 14.65 -3.96
C VAL A 338 -4.74 13.91 -4.91
N ARG A 339 -4.38 13.84 -6.20
CA ARG A 339 -5.08 13.11 -7.27
C ARG A 339 -4.11 12.18 -8.03
N TYR A 340 -3.79 10.95 -7.59
CA TYR A 340 -4.30 10.30 -6.38
C TYR A 340 -3.13 9.88 -5.50
N ARG A 341 -1.89 9.92 -6.03
CA ARG A 341 -0.67 9.53 -5.31
C ARG A 341 0.42 10.57 -5.50
N TYR A 342 1.17 10.86 -4.44
CA TYR A 342 2.48 11.47 -4.57
C TYR A 342 3.57 10.40 -4.68
N VAL A 343 4.58 10.68 -5.49
CA VAL A 343 5.83 9.92 -5.55
C VAL A 343 6.99 10.91 -5.41
N LEU A 344 7.82 10.67 -4.41
CA LEU A 344 9.02 11.46 -4.14
C LEU A 344 10.16 10.95 -5.01
N THR A 345 10.83 11.84 -5.73
CA THR A 345 12.03 11.54 -6.50
C THR A 345 13.28 11.89 -5.70
N GLN A 346 14.31 11.06 -5.81
CA GLN A 346 15.56 11.23 -5.08
C GLN A 346 16.29 12.52 -5.44
N ASP A 347 16.57 13.37 -4.44
CA ASP A 347 17.33 14.63 -4.59
C ASP A 347 18.33 14.86 -3.43
N ILE A 348 18.49 13.87 -2.53
CA ILE A 348 19.46 13.92 -1.43
C ILE A 348 20.88 13.61 -1.94
N ALA A 349 21.00 12.61 -2.82
CA ALA A 349 22.24 12.19 -3.42
C ALA A 349 22.02 11.76 -4.87
N PRO A 350 22.99 12.01 -5.77
CA PRO A 350 22.91 11.50 -7.14
C PRO A 350 22.78 9.98 -7.12
N VAL A 351 21.83 9.46 -7.89
CA VAL A 351 21.78 8.01 -8.18
C VAL A 351 22.77 7.76 -9.30
N ALA A 352 23.80 6.98 -9.01
CA ALA A 352 24.86 6.66 -9.98
C ALA A 352 24.35 5.72 -11.09
#